data_6cf8572a43b3a33c49107451b9ccc8f8
#
_entry.id   6cf8572a43b3a33c49107451b9ccc8f8
#
_cell.length_a   1.000
_cell.length_b   1.000
_cell.length_c   1.000
_cell.angle_alpha   90.00
_cell.angle_beta   90.00
_cell.angle_gamma   90.00
#
_symmetry.space_group_name_H-M   'P 1'
#
loop_
_entity.id
_entity.type
_entity.pdbx_description
1 polymer ?
#
loop_
_entity_poly.entity_id
_entity_poly.type
_entity_poly.pdbx_seq_one_letter_code
_entity_poly.pdbx_strand_id
1 'polypeptide(L)'
;VKLAPEIQGGKTSLGGLGSLASIAGINMGNMNSADAVSPDLYPDIVQSVPFMTELFGVEVADAKDRKTMPLYDYVSEELRGPWWGAVLAAPFKALGWFAGLFRAEEPEDEGPTDPFRLTKEENEVVRSLQERISTSVDKKTQVVSLSVTMQDPLIAATLTDTVMLNLQNHITQYRTDKARHDLEFTQRLFDEAQGKYYEAQQRYAQYVDQNQA
;
A
#
# COMPACT_ATOMS: atom_id res chain seq x y z
N VAL A 1 15.18 -10.23 -3.46
CA VAL A 1 14.33 -11.10 -2.64
C VAL A 1 13.15 -11.57 -3.47
N LYS A 2 12.67 -12.78 -3.23
CA LYS A 2 11.52 -13.37 -3.93
C LYS A 2 10.45 -13.75 -2.91
N LEU A 3 9.23 -13.29 -3.14
CA LEU A 3 8.04 -13.62 -2.38
C LEU A 3 7.13 -14.52 -3.21
N ALA A 4 6.70 -15.64 -2.64
CA ALA A 4 5.67 -16.47 -3.23
C ALA A 4 4.35 -16.15 -2.53
N PRO A 5 3.33 -15.60 -3.21
CA PRO A 5 2.03 -15.39 -2.62
C PRO A 5 1.38 -16.73 -2.33
N GLU A 6 0.78 -16.85 -1.15
CA GLU A 6 -0.08 -17.98 -0.82
C GLU A 6 -1.36 -17.89 -1.64
N ILE A 7 -1.43 -18.66 -2.73
CA ILE A 7 -2.67 -18.78 -3.50
C ILE A 7 -3.59 -19.70 -2.70
N GLN A 8 -4.41 -19.12 -1.87
CA GLN A 8 -5.45 -19.86 -1.16
C GLN A 8 -6.56 -20.22 -2.15
N GLY A 9 -6.22 -21.14 -3.06
CA GLY A 9 -7.18 -21.85 -3.91
C GLY A 9 -7.98 -22.86 -3.09
N GLY A 10 -8.49 -22.43 -1.96
CA GLY A 10 -9.44 -23.20 -1.18
C GLY A 10 -10.78 -23.23 -1.94
N LYS A 11 -10.99 -24.27 -2.75
CA LYS A 11 -12.34 -24.75 -3.03
C LYS A 11 -12.93 -25.22 -1.70
N THR A 12 -13.25 -24.29 -0.82
CA THR A 12 -14.19 -24.58 0.25
C THR A 12 -15.52 -24.84 -0.44
N SER A 13 -15.86 -26.10 -0.52
CA SER A 13 -17.16 -26.60 -0.96
C SER A 13 -18.25 -26.10 0.01
N LEU A 14 -18.57 -24.83 -0.08
CA LEU A 14 -19.77 -24.22 0.46
C LEU A 14 -20.96 -24.53 -0.47
N GLY A 15 -20.98 -25.75 -1.03
CA GLY A 15 -21.98 -26.20 -2.00
C GLY A 15 -23.42 -26.13 -1.51
N GLY A 16 -23.64 -25.99 -0.19
CA GLY A 16 -24.96 -25.82 0.40
C GLY A 16 -25.40 -24.36 0.55
N LEU A 17 -24.48 -23.43 0.74
CA LEU A 17 -24.82 -22.00 0.93
C LEU A 17 -24.92 -21.25 -0.39
N GLY A 18 -24.19 -21.69 -1.42
CA GLY A 18 -24.28 -21.08 -2.77
C GLY A 18 -25.65 -21.23 -3.41
N SER A 19 -26.36 -22.31 -3.15
CA SER A 19 -27.71 -22.52 -3.64
C SER A 19 -28.76 -21.65 -2.94
N LEU A 20 -28.58 -21.37 -1.67
CA LEU A 20 -29.45 -20.47 -0.89
C LEU A 20 -29.21 -19.00 -1.26
N ALA A 21 -27.97 -18.62 -1.53
CA ALA A 21 -27.62 -17.27 -1.95
C ALA A 21 -28.14 -16.96 -3.37
N SER A 22 -28.17 -17.95 -4.27
CA SER A 22 -28.74 -17.79 -5.61
C SER A 22 -30.26 -17.59 -5.58
N ILE A 23 -30.95 -18.23 -4.64
CA ILE A 23 -32.40 -18.03 -4.42
C ILE A 23 -32.69 -16.63 -3.89
N ALA A 24 -31.76 -16.03 -3.12
CA ALA A 24 -31.84 -14.64 -2.64
C ALA A 24 -31.38 -13.61 -3.67
N GLY A 25 -31.03 -14.03 -4.90
CA GLY A 25 -30.56 -13.14 -5.97
C GLY A 25 -29.11 -12.64 -5.76
N ILE A 26 -28.40 -13.18 -4.79
CA ILE A 26 -27.01 -12.82 -4.50
C ILE A 26 -26.08 -13.75 -5.27
N ASN A 27 -25.46 -13.24 -6.32
CA ASN A 27 -24.50 -14.00 -7.12
C ASN A 27 -23.14 -14.09 -6.38
N MET A 28 -23.01 -15.10 -5.52
CA MET A 28 -21.77 -15.40 -4.78
C MET A 28 -20.66 -16.00 -5.68
N GLY A 29 -20.95 -16.32 -6.93
CA GLY A 29 -19.98 -16.98 -7.82
C GLY A 29 -18.75 -16.13 -8.13
N ASN A 30 -18.81 -14.82 -7.92
CA ASN A 30 -17.71 -13.89 -8.20
C ASN A 30 -17.00 -13.38 -6.92
N MET A 31 -17.45 -13.74 -5.73
CA MET A 31 -16.84 -13.29 -4.47
C MET A 31 -15.50 -13.99 -4.17
N ASN A 32 -15.29 -15.20 -4.68
CA ASN A 32 -14.08 -15.99 -4.37
C ASN A 32 -12.82 -15.52 -5.09
N SER A 33 -12.94 -14.73 -6.15
CA SER A 33 -11.78 -14.22 -6.89
C SER A 33 -11.45 -12.73 -6.61
N ALA A 34 -12.36 -12.02 -5.93
CA ALA A 34 -12.17 -10.60 -5.60
C ALA A 34 -11.42 -10.37 -4.27
N ASP A 35 -11.10 -11.43 -3.54
CA ASP A 35 -10.67 -11.35 -2.14
C ASP A 35 -9.17 -11.23 -1.94
N ALA A 36 -8.37 -11.43 -2.98
CA ALA A 36 -6.93 -11.25 -2.92
C ALA A 36 -6.54 -10.03 -3.75
N VAL A 37 -5.74 -9.13 -3.17
CA VAL A 37 -4.97 -8.17 -3.97
C VAL A 37 -4.19 -9.01 -4.96
N SER A 38 -4.48 -8.85 -6.25
CA SER A 38 -3.75 -9.57 -7.28
C SER A 38 -2.26 -9.25 -7.14
N PRO A 39 -1.38 -10.25 -7.17
CA PRO A 39 0.07 -10.00 -7.16
C PRO A 39 0.52 -9.01 -8.24
N ASP A 40 -0.24 -8.92 -9.34
CA ASP A 40 0.03 -7.95 -10.42
C ASP A 40 -0.01 -6.48 -9.97
N LEU A 41 -0.67 -6.18 -8.84
CA LEU A 41 -0.75 -4.82 -8.28
C LEU A 41 0.42 -4.49 -7.35
N TYR A 42 1.23 -5.46 -6.94
CA TYR A 42 2.33 -5.21 -6.00
C TYR A 42 3.38 -4.24 -6.53
N PRO A 43 3.77 -4.26 -7.82
CA PRO A 43 4.65 -3.25 -8.37
C PRO A 43 4.08 -1.84 -8.24
N ASP A 44 2.79 -1.66 -8.50
CA ASP A 44 2.13 -0.35 -8.43
C ASP A 44 2.05 0.16 -6.98
N ILE A 45 1.79 -0.75 -6.02
CA ILE A 45 1.80 -0.40 -4.59
C ILE A 45 3.18 0.08 -4.16
N VAL A 46 4.23 -0.66 -4.51
CA VAL A 46 5.62 -0.29 -4.15
C VAL A 46 6.03 1.01 -4.81
N GLN A 47 5.61 1.26 -6.06
CA GLN A 47 5.92 2.49 -6.79
C GLN A 47 5.07 3.69 -6.38
N SER A 48 4.08 3.50 -5.51
CA SER A 48 3.22 4.60 -5.07
C SER A 48 3.97 5.60 -4.18
N VAL A 49 3.60 6.88 -4.30
CA VAL A 49 4.18 7.96 -3.48
C VAL A 49 4.00 7.70 -1.97
N PRO A 50 2.81 7.32 -1.46
CA PRO A 50 2.64 7.03 -0.04
C PRO A 50 3.58 5.94 0.46
N PHE A 51 3.78 4.87 -0.31
CA PHE A 51 4.68 3.79 0.06
C PHE A 51 6.15 4.28 0.13
N MET A 52 6.57 5.12 -0.82
CA MET A 52 7.93 5.67 -0.84
C MET A 52 8.18 6.64 0.32
N THR A 53 7.19 7.46 0.68
CA THR A 53 7.33 8.40 1.81
C THR A 53 7.40 7.70 3.17
N GLU A 54 6.78 6.54 3.33
CA GLU A 54 6.94 5.71 4.53
C GLU A 54 8.37 5.21 4.74
N LEU A 55 9.15 5.08 3.66
CA LEU A 55 10.55 4.67 3.74
C LEU A 55 11.48 5.78 4.21
N PHE A 56 11.07 7.04 4.20
CA PHE A 56 11.90 8.18 4.60
C PHE A 56 12.45 8.07 6.01
N GLY A 57 11.62 7.59 6.95
CA GLY A 57 11.98 7.40 8.34
C GLY A 57 12.79 6.14 8.64
N VAL A 58 13.10 5.33 7.64
CA VAL A 58 13.88 4.09 7.85
C VAL A 58 15.31 4.44 8.20
N GLU A 59 15.76 3.98 9.36
CA GLU A 59 17.15 4.15 9.77
C GLU A 59 18.06 3.21 8.97
N VAL A 60 19.03 3.80 8.27
CA VAL A 60 20.05 3.09 7.52
C VAL A 60 21.43 3.39 8.11
N ALA A 61 22.30 2.40 8.14
CA ALA A 61 23.66 2.54 8.62
C ALA A 61 24.64 2.44 7.46
N ASP A 62 25.43 3.48 7.24
CA ASP A 62 26.53 3.45 6.27
C ASP A 62 27.64 2.51 6.79
N ALA A 63 28.08 1.59 5.95
CA ALA A 63 29.15 0.64 6.25
C ALA A 63 30.51 1.36 6.46
N LYS A 64 30.71 2.54 5.86
CA LYS A 64 31.96 3.31 5.97
C LYS A 64 32.07 4.07 7.28
N ASP A 65 31.05 4.85 7.58
CA ASP A 65 31.11 5.80 8.72
C ASP A 65 30.41 5.27 9.98
N ARG A 66 29.70 4.12 9.90
CA ARG A 66 28.88 3.55 10.98
C ARG A 66 27.87 4.57 11.56
N LYS A 67 27.53 5.58 10.78
CA LYS A 67 26.57 6.59 11.16
C LYS A 67 25.18 6.10 10.76
N THR A 68 24.31 6.04 11.73
CA THR A 68 22.89 5.76 11.49
C THR A 68 22.19 7.07 11.14
N MET A 69 21.49 7.10 10.03
CA MET A 69 20.72 8.26 9.57
C MET A 69 19.42 7.80 8.90
N PRO A 70 18.39 8.65 8.84
CA PRO A 70 17.20 8.38 8.05
C PRO A 70 17.53 8.17 6.57
N LEU A 71 16.78 7.30 5.90
CA LEU A 71 16.97 7.05 4.47
C LEU A 71 16.80 8.32 3.63
N TYR A 72 15.90 9.22 4.05
CA TYR A 72 15.71 10.52 3.43
C TYR A 72 17.01 11.32 3.38
N ASP A 73 17.69 11.46 4.51
CA ASP A 73 18.94 12.23 4.60
C ASP A 73 20.04 11.58 3.75
N TYR A 74 20.15 10.26 3.81
CA TYR A 74 21.12 9.52 3.00
C TYR A 74 20.93 9.77 1.50
N VAL A 75 19.71 9.63 1.02
CA VAL A 75 19.41 9.82 -0.41
C VAL A 75 19.54 11.29 -0.81
N SER A 76 19.12 12.23 0.03
CA SER A 76 19.25 13.66 -0.23
C SER A 76 20.72 14.12 -0.28
N GLU A 77 21.58 13.56 0.57
CA GLU A 77 23.03 13.82 0.53
C GLU A 77 23.66 13.28 -0.75
N GLU A 78 23.26 12.09 -1.20
CA GLU A 78 23.69 11.53 -2.50
C GLU A 78 23.26 12.40 -3.69
N LEU A 79 22.02 12.91 -3.67
CA LEU A 79 21.48 13.76 -4.75
C LEU A 79 22.16 15.14 -4.81
N ARG A 80 22.67 15.66 -3.68
CA ARG A 80 23.39 16.94 -3.66
C ARG A 80 24.68 16.93 -4.49
N GLY A 81 25.16 15.76 -4.87
CA GLY A 81 26.33 15.60 -5.73
C GLY A 81 27.65 16.01 -5.07
N PRO A 82 28.78 15.82 -5.74
CA PRO A 82 30.10 16.10 -5.15
C PRO A 82 30.32 17.61 -4.98
N TRP A 83 31.00 17.97 -3.88
CA TRP A 83 31.29 19.36 -3.48
C TRP A 83 31.92 20.24 -4.58
N TRP A 84 32.68 19.63 -5.51
CA TRP A 84 33.29 20.34 -6.64
C TRP A 84 32.24 20.77 -7.69
N GLY A 85 31.08 20.13 -7.76
CA GLY A 85 29.96 20.58 -8.58
C GLY A 85 29.41 21.92 -8.11
N ALA A 86 29.44 22.20 -6.81
CA ALA A 86 29.07 23.49 -6.25
C ALA A 86 30.03 24.61 -6.69
N VAL A 87 31.32 24.31 -6.85
CA VAL A 87 32.34 25.27 -7.30
C VAL A 87 32.13 25.64 -8.77
N LEU A 88 31.81 24.65 -9.61
CA LEU A 88 31.49 24.88 -11.02
C LEU A 88 30.14 25.58 -11.22
N ALA A 89 29.18 25.39 -10.31
CA ALA A 89 27.90 26.08 -10.32
C ALA A 89 27.91 27.47 -9.67
N ALA A 90 28.99 27.83 -8.95
CA ALA A 90 29.10 29.11 -8.25
C ALA A 90 28.79 30.35 -9.11
N PRO A 91 29.27 30.50 -10.35
CA PRO A 91 28.94 31.65 -11.19
C PRO A 91 27.46 31.73 -11.55
N PHE A 92 26.79 30.56 -11.71
CA PHE A 92 25.36 30.51 -12.00
C PHE A 92 24.51 30.73 -10.74
N LYS A 93 24.98 30.28 -9.56
CA LYS A 93 24.33 30.55 -8.26
C LYS A 93 24.40 32.03 -7.88
N ALA A 94 25.47 32.75 -8.23
CA ALA A 94 25.57 34.19 -8.01
C ALA A 94 24.52 34.96 -8.84
N LEU A 95 24.25 34.54 -10.06
CA LEU A 95 23.15 35.09 -10.88
C LEU A 95 21.77 34.72 -10.31
N GLY A 96 21.62 33.50 -9.79
CA GLY A 96 20.39 33.05 -9.15
C GLY A 96 20.12 33.78 -7.81
N TRP A 97 21.15 34.16 -7.06
CA TRP A 97 21.02 34.93 -5.83
C TRP A 97 20.43 36.33 -6.09
N PHE A 98 20.84 37.00 -7.18
CA PHE A 98 20.21 38.25 -7.60
C PHE A 98 18.74 38.09 -8.02
N ALA A 99 18.38 36.97 -8.62
CA ALA A 99 16.99 36.67 -8.97
C ALA A 99 16.17 36.22 -7.73
N GLY A 100 16.82 35.64 -6.73
CA GLY A 100 16.19 35.19 -5.46
C GLY A 100 15.77 36.33 -4.54
N LEU A 101 16.38 37.54 -4.67
CA LEU A 101 15.97 38.73 -3.92
C LEU A 101 14.52 39.19 -4.22
N PHE A 102 13.93 38.69 -5.31
CA PHE A 102 12.54 38.95 -5.71
C PHE A 102 11.63 37.72 -5.59
N ARG A 103 12.14 36.61 -5.09
CA ARG A 103 11.36 35.39 -4.86
C ARG A 103 11.07 35.28 -3.36
N ALA A 104 9.79 35.32 -3.02
CA ALA A 104 9.37 34.97 -1.66
C ALA A 104 9.83 33.53 -1.35
N GLU A 105 10.58 33.35 -0.27
CA GLU A 105 10.88 32.05 0.29
C GLU A 105 9.54 31.40 0.62
N GLU A 106 9.24 30.30 -0.05
CA GLU A 106 8.15 29.42 0.38
C GLU A 106 8.58 28.88 1.74
N PRO A 107 7.75 28.98 2.78
CA PRO A 107 8.08 28.45 4.10
C PRO A 107 8.38 26.94 3.97
N GLU A 108 9.53 26.54 4.45
CA GLU A 108 9.85 25.13 4.68
C GLU A 108 8.83 24.62 5.69
N ASP A 109 7.92 23.81 5.23
CA ASP A 109 6.88 23.18 6.07
C ASP A 109 7.60 22.09 6.87
N GLU A 110 8.05 22.41 8.11
CA GLU A 110 8.66 21.47 9.06
C GLU A 110 7.63 20.47 9.63
N GLY A 111 6.51 20.26 8.94
CA GLY A 111 5.48 19.30 9.30
C GLY A 111 5.84 17.86 8.92
N PRO A 112 5.13 16.87 9.45
CA PRO A 112 5.27 15.48 9.00
C PRO A 112 5.00 15.41 7.50
N THR A 113 5.84 14.65 6.77
CA THR A 113 5.74 14.50 5.32
C THR A 113 4.33 14.09 4.90
N ASP A 114 3.64 15.00 4.21
CA ASP A 114 2.30 14.72 3.66
C ASP A 114 2.45 14.19 2.21
N PRO A 115 2.06 12.93 1.93
CA PRO A 115 2.16 12.35 0.60
C PRO A 115 1.45 13.15 -0.50
N PHE A 116 0.52 14.03 -0.12
CA PHE A 116 -0.22 14.89 -1.04
C PHE A 116 0.43 16.28 -1.25
N ARG A 117 1.43 16.64 -0.43
CA ARG A 117 2.08 17.95 -0.43
C ARG A 117 3.59 17.82 -0.29
N LEU A 118 4.21 17.12 -1.23
CA LEU A 118 5.66 16.95 -1.23
C LEU A 118 6.36 18.25 -1.64
N THR A 119 7.42 18.57 -0.94
CA THR A 119 8.38 19.59 -1.35
C THR A 119 9.13 19.12 -2.62
N LYS A 120 9.84 20.03 -3.26
CA LYS A 120 10.65 19.65 -4.43
C LYS A 120 11.74 18.64 -4.08
N GLU A 121 12.38 18.81 -2.92
CA GLU A 121 13.43 17.92 -2.44
C GLU A 121 12.87 16.53 -2.13
N GLU A 122 11.74 16.46 -1.42
CA GLU A 122 11.06 15.19 -1.14
C GLU A 122 10.63 14.47 -2.42
N ASN A 123 10.12 15.21 -3.41
CA ASN A 123 9.74 14.62 -4.70
C ASN A 123 10.96 14.08 -5.48
N GLU A 124 12.11 14.74 -5.40
CA GLU A 124 13.35 14.24 -5.99
C GLU A 124 13.83 12.96 -5.28
N VAL A 125 13.72 12.90 -3.96
CA VAL A 125 14.03 11.70 -3.18
C VAL A 125 13.08 10.55 -3.53
N VAL A 126 11.77 10.80 -3.58
CA VAL A 126 10.77 9.79 -4.02
C VAL A 126 11.13 9.24 -5.39
N ARG A 127 11.40 10.11 -6.35
CA ARG A 127 11.76 9.71 -7.71
C ARG A 127 13.06 8.88 -7.75
N SER A 128 14.07 9.30 -6.99
CA SER A 128 15.32 8.54 -6.87
C SER A 128 15.08 7.14 -6.28
N LEU A 129 14.23 7.02 -5.27
CA LEU A 129 13.86 5.71 -4.69
C LEU A 129 13.08 4.85 -5.69
N GLN A 130 12.12 5.43 -6.42
CA GLN A 130 11.37 4.73 -7.46
C GLN A 130 12.26 4.16 -8.57
N GLU A 131 13.33 4.86 -8.94
CA GLU A 131 14.31 4.39 -9.93
C GLU A 131 15.19 3.25 -9.39
N ARG A 132 15.45 3.22 -8.07
CA ARG A 132 16.34 2.26 -7.40
C ARG A 132 15.62 1.02 -6.88
N ILE A 133 14.31 1.12 -6.62
CA ILE A 133 13.47 0.02 -6.13
C ILE A 133 12.63 -0.47 -7.28
N SER A 134 12.85 -1.70 -7.71
CA SER A 134 12.08 -2.33 -8.77
C SER A 134 11.39 -3.60 -8.29
N THR A 135 10.15 -3.75 -8.67
CA THR A 135 9.33 -4.93 -8.36
C THR A 135 8.82 -5.52 -9.65
N SER A 136 8.90 -6.83 -9.79
CA SER A 136 8.37 -7.55 -10.94
C SER A 136 7.64 -8.81 -10.52
N VAL A 137 6.61 -9.18 -11.27
CA VAL A 137 5.80 -10.36 -11.01
C VAL A 137 5.90 -11.33 -12.18
N ASP A 138 6.25 -12.57 -11.89
CA ASP A 138 6.20 -13.65 -12.88
C ASP A 138 4.75 -14.10 -13.02
N LYS A 139 4.16 -13.87 -14.20
CA LYS A 139 2.75 -14.21 -14.50
C LYS A 139 2.44 -15.70 -14.44
N LYS A 140 3.45 -16.57 -14.57
CA LYS A 140 3.24 -18.02 -14.54
C LYS A 140 3.28 -18.57 -13.13
N THR A 141 4.26 -18.11 -12.34
CA THR A 141 4.49 -18.61 -10.99
C THR A 141 3.88 -17.71 -9.93
N GLN A 142 3.46 -16.49 -10.30
CA GLN A 142 3.00 -15.42 -9.43
C GLN A 142 4.03 -15.01 -8.35
N VAL A 143 5.28 -15.39 -8.56
CA VAL A 143 6.37 -15.02 -7.67
C VAL A 143 6.72 -13.55 -7.90
N VAL A 144 6.72 -12.79 -6.81
CA VAL A 144 7.12 -11.39 -6.79
C VAL A 144 8.61 -11.30 -6.51
N SER A 145 9.33 -10.64 -7.41
CA SER A 145 10.75 -10.38 -7.26
C SER A 145 10.95 -8.90 -6.95
N LEU A 146 11.59 -8.62 -5.80
CA LEU A 146 11.98 -7.29 -5.36
C LEU A 146 13.49 -7.10 -5.52
N SER A 147 13.90 -6.00 -6.15
CA SER A 147 15.29 -5.62 -6.33
C SER A 147 15.49 -4.18 -5.88
N VAL A 148 16.50 -3.96 -5.06
CA VAL A 148 16.91 -2.64 -4.56
C VAL A 148 18.37 -2.42 -4.94
N THR A 149 18.65 -1.24 -5.51
CA THR A 149 20.01 -0.85 -5.95
C THR A 149 20.44 0.38 -5.16
N MET A 150 21.50 0.22 -4.34
CA MET A 150 22.10 1.32 -3.57
C MET A 150 23.62 1.31 -3.72
N GLN A 151 24.29 2.41 -3.34
CA GLN A 151 25.75 2.47 -3.42
C GLN A 151 26.40 1.61 -2.33
N ASP A 152 25.77 1.53 -1.15
CA ASP A 152 26.22 0.70 -0.04
C ASP A 152 25.44 -0.62 -0.02
N PRO A 153 26.15 -1.79 0.01
CA PRO A 153 25.49 -3.09 0.03
C PRO A 153 24.72 -3.36 1.33
N LEU A 154 25.13 -2.78 2.46
CA LEU A 154 24.45 -2.94 3.73
C LEU A 154 23.10 -2.19 3.70
N ILE A 155 23.10 -0.98 3.18
CA ILE A 155 21.88 -0.17 3.00
C ILE A 155 20.96 -0.88 2.00
N ALA A 156 21.48 -1.40 0.89
CA ALA A 156 20.69 -2.16 -0.06
C ALA A 156 19.99 -3.37 0.57
N ALA A 157 20.70 -4.10 1.42
CA ALA A 157 20.13 -5.26 2.12
C ALA A 157 19.05 -4.84 3.14
N THR A 158 19.35 -3.88 4.01
CA THR A 158 18.41 -3.38 5.02
C THR A 158 17.14 -2.81 4.38
N LEU A 159 17.31 -2.01 3.33
CA LEU A 159 16.18 -1.42 2.61
C LEU A 159 15.34 -2.49 1.90
N THR A 160 15.98 -3.52 1.33
CA THR A 160 15.26 -4.64 0.71
C THR A 160 14.37 -5.36 1.72
N ASP A 161 14.90 -5.65 2.91
CA ASP A 161 14.15 -6.31 3.96
C ASP A 161 13.00 -5.41 4.48
N THR A 162 13.27 -4.12 4.64
CA THR A 162 12.23 -3.17 5.09
C THR A 162 11.11 -3.02 4.07
N VAL A 163 11.44 -2.85 2.78
CA VAL A 163 10.44 -2.78 1.70
C VAL A 163 9.60 -4.05 1.65
N MET A 164 10.23 -5.22 1.83
CA MET A 164 9.54 -6.49 1.87
C MET A 164 8.55 -6.57 3.05
N LEU A 165 8.99 -6.18 4.24
CA LEU A 165 8.14 -6.18 5.44
C LEU A 165 6.98 -5.20 5.32
N ASN A 166 7.24 -3.98 4.85
CA ASN A 166 6.20 -2.98 4.62
C ASN A 166 5.16 -3.47 3.61
N LEU A 167 5.61 -4.04 2.49
CA LEU A 167 4.69 -4.61 1.50
C LEU A 167 3.83 -5.73 2.09
N GLN A 168 4.41 -6.65 2.88
CA GLN A 168 3.66 -7.71 3.56
C GLN A 168 2.63 -7.14 4.54
N ASN A 169 3.01 -6.13 5.31
CA ASN A 169 2.12 -5.46 6.26
C ASN A 169 0.95 -4.79 5.54
N HIS A 170 1.20 -4.03 4.48
CA HIS A 170 0.16 -3.39 3.68
C HIS A 170 -0.83 -4.40 3.10
N ILE A 171 -0.33 -5.49 2.54
CA ILE A 171 -1.19 -6.55 1.98
C ILE A 171 -2.03 -7.21 3.07
N THR A 172 -1.41 -7.53 4.20
CA THR A 172 -2.09 -8.16 5.33
C THR A 172 -3.15 -7.24 5.92
N GLN A 173 -2.84 -5.97 6.10
CA GLN A 173 -3.78 -4.97 6.60
C GLN A 173 -4.96 -4.80 5.63
N TYR A 174 -4.70 -4.64 4.35
CA TYR A 174 -5.74 -4.51 3.34
C TYR A 174 -6.69 -5.73 3.35
N ARG A 175 -6.14 -6.96 3.39
CA ARG A 175 -6.94 -8.18 3.46
C ARG A 175 -7.78 -8.26 4.72
N THR A 176 -7.20 -7.87 5.85
CA THR A 176 -7.89 -7.88 7.14
C THR A 176 -9.03 -6.87 7.17
N ASP A 177 -8.79 -5.67 6.68
CA ASP A 177 -9.80 -4.61 6.65
C ASP A 177 -10.94 -4.97 5.69
N LYS A 178 -10.60 -5.52 4.52
CA LYS A 178 -11.61 -6.03 3.60
C LYS A 178 -12.44 -7.14 4.23
N ALA A 179 -11.81 -8.13 4.84
CA ALA A 179 -12.53 -9.24 5.49
C ALA A 179 -13.46 -8.74 6.62
N ARG A 180 -13.06 -7.70 7.36
CA ARG A 180 -13.93 -7.06 8.35
C ARG A 180 -15.15 -6.41 7.71
N HIS A 181 -14.96 -5.65 6.64
CA HIS A 181 -16.07 -5.03 5.93
C HIS A 181 -17.04 -6.06 5.35
N ASP A 182 -16.50 -7.15 4.77
CA ASP A 182 -17.31 -8.23 4.22
C ASP A 182 -18.09 -8.97 5.32
N LEU A 183 -17.47 -9.16 6.50
CA LEU A 183 -18.15 -9.72 7.67
C LEU A 183 -19.29 -8.81 8.15
N GLU A 184 -19.04 -7.52 8.34
CA GLU A 184 -20.06 -6.56 8.76
C GLU A 184 -21.22 -6.48 7.76
N PHE A 185 -20.91 -6.50 6.47
CA PHE A 185 -21.91 -6.50 5.41
C PHE A 185 -22.78 -7.78 5.48
N THR A 186 -22.12 -8.94 5.59
CA THR A 186 -22.80 -10.23 5.66
C THR A 186 -23.66 -10.33 6.92
N GLN A 187 -23.18 -9.82 8.04
CA GLN A 187 -23.93 -9.81 9.30
C GLN A 187 -25.17 -8.94 9.21
N ARG A 188 -25.06 -7.75 8.64
CA ARG A 188 -26.24 -6.90 8.40
C ARG A 188 -27.28 -7.57 7.51
N LEU A 189 -26.84 -8.23 6.43
CA LEU A 189 -27.77 -8.97 5.56
C LEU A 189 -28.45 -10.14 6.30
N PHE A 190 -27.72 -10.84 7.15
CA PHE A 190 -28.26 -11.90 7.98
C PHE A 190 -29.32 -11.38 8.93
N ASP A 191 -29.02 -10.32 9.66
CA ASP A 191 -29.94 -9.68 10.63
C ASP A 191 -31.20 -9.18 9.94
N GLU A 192 -31.08 -8.57 8.75
CA GLU A 192 -32.21 -8.12 7.93
C GLU A 192 -33.05 -9.31 7.46
N ALA A 193 -32.44 -10.35 6.95
CA ALA A 193 -33.14 -11.56 6.51
C ALA A 193 -33.85 -12.24 7.68
N GLN A 194 -33.21 -12.31 8.84
CA GLN A 194 -33.80 -12.86 10.06
C GLN A 194 -35.00 -12.02 10.53
N GLY A 195 -34.89 -10.71 10.50
CA GLY A 195 -36.02 -9.81 10.79
C GLY A 195 -37.21 -10.03 9.88
N LYS A 196 -36.97 -10.07 8.56
CA LYS A 196 -38.03 -10.36 7.56
C LYS A 196 -38.66 -11.76 7.76
N TYR A 197 -37.85 -12.74 8.15
CA TYR A 197 -38.37 -14.08 8.45
C TYR A 197 -39.32 -14.07 9.65
N TYR A 198 -38.93 -13.41 10.75
CA TYR A 198 -39.78 -13.32 11.94
C TYR A 198 -41.07 -12.52 11.68
N GLU A 199 -40.99 -11.44 10.90
CA GLU A 199 -42.19 -10.67 10.50
C GLU A 199 -43.12 -11.55 9.65
N ALA A 200 -42.60 -12.30 8.70
CA ALA A 200 -43.40 -13.21 7.87
C ALA A 200 -44.04 -14.31 8.71
N GLN A 201 -43.30 -14.86 9.69
CA GLN A 201 -43.82 -15.87 10.61
C GLN A 201 -44.95 -15.31 11.48
N GLN A 202 -44.81 -14.10 12.00
CA GLN A 202 -45.86 -13.45 12.78
C GLN A 202 -47.12 -13.19 11.94
N ARG A 203 -46.97 -12.69 10.71
CA ARG A 203 -48.08 -12.51 9.78
C ARG A 203 -48.82 -13.82 9.47
N TYR A 204 -48.03 -14.89 9.27
CA TYR A 204 -48.62 -16.20 9.04
C TYR A 204 -49.36 -16.71 10.26
N ALA A 205 -48.83 -16.59 11.47
CA ALA A 205 -49.51 -16.95 12.72
C ALA A 205 -50.81 -16.18 12.90
N GLN A 206 -50.81 -14.86 12.70
CA GLN A 206 -52.02 -14.04 12.74
C GLN A 206 -53.09 -14.46 11.72
N TYR A 207 -52.66 -14.81 10.50
CA TYR A 207 -53.58 -15.27 9.46
C TYR A 207 -54.23 -16.60 9.86
N VAL A 208 -53.46 -17.57 10.41
CA VAL A 208 -53.95 -18.85 10.87
C VAL A 208 -54.94 -18.64 12.02
N ASP A 209 -54.62 -17.82 13.01
CA ASP A 209 -55.51 -17.50 14.17
C ASP A 209 -56.84 -16.87 13.72
N GLN A 210 -56.82 -16.02 12.70
CA GLN A 210 -58.05 -15.36 12.18
C GLN A 210 -58.91 -16.29 11.33
N ASN A 211 -58.32 -17.36 10.76
CA ASN A 211 -59.04 -18.28 9.85
C ASN A 211 -59.29 -19.67 10.42
N GLN A 212 -58.97 -19.90 11.73
CA GLN A 212 -59.31 -21.15 12.45
C GLN A 212 -60.68 -21.04 13.12
N ALA A 213 -61.70 -20.58 12.41
CA ALA A 213 -63.10 -20.59 12.87
C ALA A 213 -63.87 -21.72 12.24
#